data_c9720ce93e6be7b03df038da05a0cd35
#
_entry.id   c9720ce93e6be7b03df038da05a0cd35
#
_cell.length_a   1.000
_cell.length_b   1.000
_cell.length_c   1.000
_cell.angle_alpha   90.00
_cell.angle_beta   90.00
_cell.angle_gamma   90.00
#
_symmetry.space_group_name_H-M   'P 1'
#
loop_
_entity.id
_entity.type
_entity.pdbx_description
1 polymer ?
#
loop_
_entity_poly.entity_id
_entity_poly.type
_entity_poly.pdbx_seq_one_letter_code
_entity_poly.pdbx_strand_id
1 'polypeptide(L)'
;PSSAGGGNLGYITRGQTVAEFERVAFSTPINEVAFATTPFGHHLIKVLDAKESGQAVPQMQSIRVDEVKQYVDSESFSEVNLIDCREEHEFAIAKVDGFKLYPLSRAEKWQMTIEMDVDPEKKTIVMCHGGIRSAKVCQMLLSLGFEDVHNVVGGIDAYSSIDKSVPRY
;
A
#
# COMPACT_ATOMS: atom_id res chain seq x y z
N PRO A 1 -11.20 -0.33 29.65
CA PRO A 1 -10.05 0.28 30.35
C PRO A 1 -10.04 1.80 30.23
N SER A 2 -10.58 2.40 29.15
CA SER A 2 -10.62 3.87 28.96
C SER A 2 -11.68 4.59 29.82
N SER A 3 -12.61 3.86 30.41
CA SER A 3 -13.70 4.44 31.23
C SER A 3 -13.18 5.15 32.49
N ALA A 4 -12.11 4.68 33.10
CA ALA A 4 -11.51 5.29 34.30
C ALA A 4 -10.89 6.69 34.04
N GLY A 5 -10.52 6.99 32.79
CA GLY A 5 -9.96 8.28 32.37
C GLY A 5 -10.93 9.14 31.52
N GLY A 6 -12.26 8.88 31.62
CA GLY A 6 -13.25 9.60 30.81
C GLY A 6 -13.11 9.37 29.30
N GLY A 7 -12.51 8.26 28.88
CA GLY A 7 -12.28 7.92 27.49
C GLY A 7 -10.98 8.49 26.88
N ASN A 8 -10.22 9.29 27.64
CA ASN A 8 -8.92 9.80 27.15
C ASN A 8 -7.87 8.69 27.15
N LEU A 9 -7.32 8.40 25.98
CA LEU A 9 -6.27 7.40 25.78
C LEU A 9 -4.84 7.96 25.88
N GLY A 10 -4.72 9.30 26.00
CA GLY A 10 -3.42 9.97 25.82
C GLY A 10 -2.90 9.86 24.39
N TYR A 11 -1.59 10.04 24.23
CA TYR A 11 -0.94 9.79 22.93
C TYR A 11 -0.82 8.29 22.68
N ILE A 12 -1.26 7.87 21.51
CA ILE A 12 -1.08 6.50 21.03
C ILE A 12 -0.11 6.50 19.84
N THR A 13 0.65 5.43 19.69
CA THR A 13 1.51 5.17 18.53
C THR A 13 1.00 3.97 17.76
N ARG A 14 1.42 3.79 16.51
CA ARG A 14 1.05 2.63 15.71
C ARG A 14 1.49 1.34 16.41
N GLY A 15 0.66 0.29 16.30
CA GLY A 15 0.88 -0.99 16.96
C GLY A 15 0.41 -1.07 18.42
N GLN A 16 -0.14 -0.01 18.98
CA GLN A 16 -0.67 0.00 20.36
C GLN A 16 -2.15 -0.38 20.46
N THR A 17 -2.89 -0.25 19.38
CA THR A 17 -4.32 -0.60 19.31
C THR A 17 -4.59 -1.49 18.11
N VAL A 18 -5.85 -1.92 17.95
CA VAL A 18 -6.23 -2.73 16.77
C VAL A 18 -6.21 -1.89 15.49
N ALA A 19 -5.87 -2.52 14.39
CA ALA A 19 -5.63 -1.85 13.11
C ALA A 19 -6.81 -0.97 12.64
N GLU A 20 -8.04 -1.43 12.87
CA GLU A 20 -9.26 -0.68 12.49
C GLU A 20 -9.41 0.61 13.29
N PHE A 21 -9.04 0.59 14.59
CA PHE A 21 -9.04 1.78 15.44
C PHE A 21 -7.95 2.74 15.01
N GLU A 22 -6.73 2.27 14.83
CA GLU A 22 -5.57 3.07 14.40
C GLU A 22 -5.80 3.73 13.06
N ARG A 23 -6.30 2.99 12.07
CA ARG A 23 -6.63 3.54 10.75
C ARG A 23 -7.51 4.77 10.85
N VAL A 24 -8.57 4.72 11.67
CA VAL A 24 -9.49 5.85 11.87
C VAL A 24 -8.81 6.96 12.68
N ALA A 25 -8.16 6.62 13.80
CA ALA A 25 -7.53 7.60 14.68
C ALA A 25 -6.44 8.42 13.97
N PHE A 26 -5.59 7.77 13.16
CA PHE A 26 -4.49 8.45 12.45
C PHE A 26 -4.91 9.12 11.13
N SER A 27 -6.11 8.85 10.62
CA SER A 27 -6.65 9.55 9.43
C SER A 27 -7.60 10.69 9.75
N THR A 28 -8.02 10.81 11.00
CA THR A 28 -8.98 11.85 11.44
C THR A 28 -8.24 13.14 11.75
N PRO A 29 -8.65 14.28 11.17
CA PRO A 29 -8.06 15.59 11.48
C PRO A 29 -8.20 15.97 12.95
N ILE A 30 -7.30 16.83 13.44
CA ILE A 30 -7.34 17.34 14.82
C ILE A 30 -8.67 18.08 15.05
N ASN A 31 -9.28 17.83 16.21
CA ASN A 31 -10.58 18.31 16.65
C ASN A 31 -11.80 17.70 15.94
N GLU A 32 -11.61 16.80 14.98
CA GLU A 32 -12.70 16.05 14.37
C GLU A 32 -13.03 14.77 15.11
N VAL A 33 -14.24 14.26 14.87
CA VAL A 33 -14.75 13.01 15.43
C VAL A 33 -15.01 12.03 14.30
N ALA A 34 -14.51 10.82 14.45
CA ALA A 34 -14.74 9.74 13.50
C ALA A 34 -15.25 8.47 14.21
N PHE A 35 -15.79 7.57 13.42
CA PHE A 35 -16.37 6.32 13.90
C PHE A 35 -15.55 5.12 13.42
N ALA A 36 -15.17 4.25 14.35
CA ALA A 36 -14.49 3.00 14.05
C ALA A 36 -15.29 1.79 14.53
N THR A 37 -15.32 0.74 13.74
CA THR A 37 -15.83 -0.58 14.14
C THR A 37 -14.64 -1.53 14.26
N THR A 38 -14.52 -2.18 15.40
CA THR A 38 -13.46 -3.14 15.71
C THR A 38 -14.06 -4.44 16.23
N PRO A 39 -13.30 -5.53 16.38
CA PRO A 39 -13.77 -6.74 17.04
C PRO A 39 -14.25 -6.52 18.50
N PHE A 40 -13.88 -5.41 19.12
CA PHE A 40 -14.26 -5.05 20.49
C PHE A 40 -15.49 -4.13 20.55
N GLY A 41 -16.08 -3.78 19.41
CA GLY A 41 -17.28 -2.97 19.31
C GLY A 41 -17.11 -1.68 18.51
N HIS A 42 -18.03 -0.75 18.74
CA HIS A 42 -18.07 0.54 18.06
C HIS A 42 -17.42 1.63 18.89
N HIS A 43 -16.62 2.47 18.26
CA HIS A 43 -15.86 3.53 18.91
C HIS A 43 -16.12 4.87 18.24
N LEU A 44 -16.39 5.91 19.03
CA LEU A 44 -16.32 7.31 18.61
C LEU A 44 -14.95 7.83 19.03
N ILE A 45 -14.17 8.29 18.06
CA ILE A 45 -12.78 8.72 18.23
C ILE A 45 -12.73 10.22 17.95
N LYS A 46 -12.32 11.01 18.95
CA LYS A 46 -11.99 12.41 18.76
C LYS A 46 -10.49 12.60 18.87
N VAL A 47 -9.88 13.11 17.83
CA VAL A 47 -8.44 13.46 17.82
C VAL A 47 -8.29 14.84 18.43
N LEU A 48 -7.60 14.92 19.57
CA LEU A 48 -7.40 16.18 20.31
C LEU A 48 -6.09 16.87 19.93
N ASP A 49 -5.06 16.09 19.61
CA ASP A 49 -3.72 16.56 19.27
C ASP A 49 -3.01 15.48 18.44
N ALA A 50 -2.08 15.91 17.58
CA ALA A 50 -1.22 15.03 16.83
C ALA A 50 0.21 15.56 16.94
N LYS A 51 1.10 14.77 17.57
CA LYS A 51 2.53 15.04 17.53
C LYS A 51 3.10 14.37 16.29
N GLU A 52 3.83 15.12 15.48
CA GLU A 52 4.67 14.50 14.49
C GLU A 52 5.71 13.64 15.23
N SER A 53 5.49 12.32 15.25
CA SER A 53 6.62 11.42 15.38
C SER A 53 7.49 11.77 14.19
N GLY A 54 8.77 12.03 14.34
CA GLY A 54 9.67 12.47 13.26
C GLY A 54 9.85 11.45 12.11
N GLN A 55 8.92 10.52 11.95
CA GLN A 55 8.74 9.66 10.79
C GLN A 55 7.80 10.38 9.83
N ALA A 56 8.31 10.72 8.66
CA ALA A 56 7.52 11.21 7.55
C ALA A 56 6.33 10.27 7.32
N VAL A 57 5.13 10.83 7.17
CA VAL A 57 3.96 10.03 6.79
C VAL A 57 4.29 9.32 5.46
N PRO A 58 4.22 7.99 5.38
CA PRO A 58 4.54 7.29 4.16
C PRO A 58 3.71 7.84 3.01
N GLN A 59 4.37 8.25 1.96
CA GLN A 59 3.74 8.80 0.76
C GLN A 59 4.10 7.94 -0.44
N MET A 60 3.16 7.81 -1.37
CA MET A 60 3.43 7.16 -2.64
C MET A 60 4.58 7.88 -3.35
N GLN A 61 5.58 7.11 -3.72
CA GLN A 61 6.70 7.57 -4.53
C GLN A 61 6.50 7.14 -5.99
N SER A 62 7.28 7.73 -6.88
CA SER A 62 7.34 7.31 -8.29
C SER A 62 8.66 6.59 -8.54
N ILE A 63 8.61 5.51 -9.31
CA ILE A 63 9.80 4.78 -9.76
C ILE A 63 9.79 4.68 -11.28
N ARG A 64 10.95 4.84 -11.90
CA ARG A 64 11.11 4.75 -13.35
C ARG A 64 11.30 3.31 -13.79
N VAL A 65 10.95 3.00 -15.03
CA VAL A 65 11.06 1.65 -15.59
C VAL A 65 12.50 1.14 -15.69
N ASP A 66 13.48 2.03 -15.88
CA ASP A 66 14.88 1.68 -15.88
C ASP A 66 15.38 1.22 -14.49
N GLU A 67 14.87 1.84 -13.41
CA GLU A 67 15.14 1.41 -12.05
C GLU A 67 14.44 0.08 -11.72
N VAL A 68 13.19 -0.10 -12.17
CA VAL A 68 12.48 -1.38 -12.03
C VAL A 68 13.24 -2.50 -12.72
N LYS A 69 13.76 -2.23 -13.92
CA LYS A 69 14.53 -3.22 -14.68
C LYS A 69 15.78 -3.67 -13.94
N GLN A 70 16.44 -2.82 -13.16
CA GLN A 70 17.60 -3.22 -12.36
C GLN A 70 17.24 -4.28 -11.31
N TYR A 71 16.06 -4.15 -10.64
CA TYR A 71 15.59 -5.19 -9.71
C TYR A 71 15.28 -6.52 -10.42
N VAL A 72 14.70 -6.45 -11.63
CA VAL A 72 14.37 -7.63 -12.43
C VAL A 72 15.64 -8.31 -12.94
N ASP A 73 16.58 -7.57 -13.52
CA ASP A 73 17.81 -8.09 -14.08
C ASP A 73 18.77 -8.67 -13.01
N SER A 74 18.75 -8.13 -11.80
CA SER A 74 19.54 -8.62 -10.67
C SER A 74 18.88 -9.77 -9.91
N GLU A 75 17.67 -10.17 -10.30
CA GLU A 75 16.87 -11.19 -9.60
C GLU A 75 16.70 -10.91 -8.09
N SER A 76 16.73 -9.61 -7.70
CA SER A 76 16.63 -9.17 -6.29
C SER A 76 15.19 -9.25 -5.75
N PHE A 77 14.46 -10.28 -6.11
CA PHE A 77 13.04 -10.46 -5.76
C PHE A 77 12.81 -10.71 -4.26
N SER A 78 13.85 -11.09 -3.53
CA SER A 78 13.77 -11.24 -2.07
C SER A 78 13.83 -9.91 -1.31
N GLU A 79 14.32 -8.85 -1.95
CA GLU A 79 14.54 -7.54 -1.32
C GLU A 79 13.37 -6.59 -1.51
N VAL A 80 12.54 -6.84 -2.52
CA VAL A 80 11.43 -5.97 -2.90
C VAL A 80 10.15 -6.76 -3.16
N ASN A 81 9.03 -6.12 -2.95
CA ASN A 81 7.74 -6.64 -3.40
C ASN A 81 7.43 -6.07 -4.78
N LEU A 82 7.14 -6.93 -5.76
CA LEU A 82 6.77 -6.56 -7.11
C LEU A 82 5.30 -6.94 -7.35
N ILE A 83 4.42 -5.95 -7.50
CA ILE A 83 2.97 -6.12 -7.63
C ILE A 83 2.51 -5.65 -9.00
N ASP A 84 1.85 -6.53 -9.74
CA ASP A 84 1.11 -6.18 -10.95
C ASP A 84 -0.38 -6.13 -10.63
N CYS A 85 -1.00 -4.97 -10.78
CA CYS A 85 -2.41 -4.77 -10.45
C CYS A 85 -3.34 -4.76 -11.68
N ARG A 86 -2.84 -5.29 -12.82
CA ARG A 86 -3.66 -5.47 -14.02
C ARG A 86 -4.58 -6.67 -13.87
N GLU A 87 -5.44 -6.87 -14.86
CA GLU A 87 -6.34 -8.01 -14.89
C GLU A 87 -5.64 -9.28 -15.40
N GLU A 88 -6.19 -10.45 -15.08
CA GLU A 88 -5.63 -11.75 -15.45
C GLU A 88 -5.38 -11.89 -16.97
N HIS A 89 -6.30 -11.38 -17.78
CA HIS A 89 -6.17 -11.44 -19.24
C HIS A 89 -5.03 -10.54 -19.75
N GLU A 90 -4.78 -9.39 -19.11
CA GLU A 90 -3.64 -8.51 -19.44
C GLU A 90 -2.31 -9.17 -19.05
N PHE A 91 -2.27 -9.79 -17.86
CA PHE A 91 -1.10 -10.50 -17.36
C PHE A 91 -0.75 -11.73 -18.22
N ALA A 92 -1.76 -12.38 -18.80
CA ALA A 92 -1.55 -13.50 -19.72
C ALA A 92 -0.93 -13.08 -21.07
N ILE A 93 -1.20 -11.84 -21.53
CA ILE A 93 -0.61 -11.31 -22.78
C ILE A 93 0.86 -10.94 -22.58
N ALA A 94 1.16 -10.22 -21.50
CA ALA A 94 2.50 -9.75 -21.18
C ALA A 94 2.67 -9.68 -19.67
N LYS A 95 3.84 -10.06 -19.17
CA LYS A 95 4.20 -9.95 -17.76
C LYS A 95 5.69 -9.64 -17.63
N VAL A 96 6.06 -9.07 -16.50
CA VAL A 96 7.46 -8.88 -16.11
C VAL A 96 7.78 -9.89 -15.02
N ASP A 97 8.92 -10.56 -15.14
CA ASP A 97 9.34 -11.57 -14.17
C ASP A 97 9.46 -11.00 -12.76
N GLY A 98 9.14 -11.81 -11.77
CA GLY A 98 9.12 -11.41 -10.35
C GLY A 98 7.86 -10.69 -9.90
N PHE A 99 7.05 -10.13 -10.80
CA PHE A 99 5.81 -9.48 -10.43
C PHE A 99 4.70 -10.49 -10.09
N LYS A 100 4.08 -10.33 -8.93
CA LYS A 100 2.91 -11.10 -8.49
C LYS A 100 1.64 -10.36 -8.87
N LEU A 101 0.64 -11.10 -9.35
CA LEU A 101 -0.63 -10.54 -9.81
C LEU A 101 -1.61 -10.32 -8.67
N TYR A 102 -2.02 -9.07 -8.48
CA TYR A 102 -3.06 -8.65 -7.53
C TYR A 102 -4.07 -7.73 -8.25
N PRO A 103 -5.04 -8.28 -9.00
CA PRO A 103 -5.93 -7.49 -9.84
C PRO A 103 -6.70 -6.44 -9.06
N LEU A 104 -6.74 -5.21 -9.55
CA LEU A 104 -7.46 -4.11 -8.90
C LEU A 104 -8.96 -4.43 -8.77
N SER A 105 -9.56 -5.13 -9.73
CA SER A 105 -10.96 -5.56 -9.66
C SER A 105 -11.27 -6.50 -8.49
N ARG A 106 -10.25 -7.14 -7.91
CA ARG A 106 -10.37 -8.04 -6.77
C ARG A 106 -9.77 -7.47 -5.48
N ALA A 107 -9.55 -6.16 -5.44
CA ALA A 107 -8.91 -5.51 -4.30
C ALA A 107 -9.60 -5.80 -2.96
N GLU A 108 -10.93 -5.83 -2.92
CA GLU A 108 -11.69 -6.15 -1.71
C GLU A 108 -11.34 -7.53 -1.11
N LYS A 109 -10.90 -8.46 -1.95
CA LYS A 109 -10.53 -9.81 -1.49
C LYS A 109 -9.08 -9.86 -1.02
N TRP A 110 -8.14 -9.45 -1.87
CA TRP A 110 -6.72 -9.62 -1.56
C TRP A 110 -6.21 -8.63 -0.52
N GLN A 111 -6.78 -7.44 -0.38
CA GLN A 111 -6.37 -6.48 0.66
C GLN A 111 -6.52 -7.00 2.09
N MET A 112 -7.39 -8.01 2.31
CA MET A 112 -7.58 -8.62 3.63
C MET A 112 -6.47 -9.61 4.01
N THR A 113 -5.70 -10.07 3.03
CA THR A 113 -4.72 -11.15 3.21
C THR A 113 -3.35 -10.81 2.61
N ILE A 114 -3.19 -9.66 1.98
CA ILE A 114 -1.97 -9.33 1.22
C ILE A 114 -0.71 -9.34 2.12
N GLU A 115 -0.84 -8.95 3.38
CA GLU A 115 0.26 -8.95 4.34
C GLU A 115 0.78 -10.37 4.68
N MET A 116 0.03 -11.41 4.34
CA MET A 116 0.48 -12.80 4.50
C MET A 116 1.47 -13.21 3.39
N ASP A 117 1.40 -12.54 2.23
CA ASP A 117 2.18 -12.88 1.04
C ASP A 117 3.20 -11.80 0.65
N VAL A 118 3.01 -10.58 1.16
CA VAL A 118 3.74 -9.37 0.80
C VAL A 118 4.16 -8.65 2.07
N ASP A 119 5.45 -8.50 2.28
CA ASP A 119 6.03 -7.88 3.47
C ASP A 119 5.85 -6.36 3.45
N PRO A 120 5.08 -5.74 4.36
CA PRO A 120 4.82 -4.31 4.35
C PRO A 120 6.03 -3.43 4.67
N GLU A 121 7.09 -3.98 5.29
CA GLU A 121 8.32 -3.26 5.60
C GLU A 121 9.29 -3.15 4.40
N LYS A 122 9.07 -3.97 3.36
CA LYS A 122 9.89 -3.95 2.14
C LYS A 122 9.41 -2.90 1.15
N LYS A 123 10.37 -2.38 0.36
CA LYS A 123 10.05 -1.59 -0.83
C LYS A 123 9.04 -2.32 -1.70
N THR A 124 7.90 -1.70 -1.94
CA THR A 124 6.79 -2.26 -2.72
C THR A 124 6.61 -1.47 -4.01
N ILE A 125 6.86 -2.12 -5.13
CA ILE A 125 6.77 -1.53 -6.47
C ILE A 125 5.49 -2.05 -7.13
N VAL A 126 4.61 -1.12 -7.52
CA VAL A 126 3.30 -1.45 -8.09
C VAL A 126 3.22 -1.00 -9.54
N MET A 127 2.87 -1.93 -10.41
CA MET A 127 2.75 -1.70 -11.84
C MET A 127 1.33 -1.98 -12.34
N CYS A 128 0.89 -1.22 -13.33
CA CYS A 128 -0.27 -1.52 -14.16
C CYS A 128 0.07 -1.28 -15.63
N HIS A 129 -0.92 -1.10 -16.51
CA HIS A 129 -0.63 -0.82 -17.92
C HIS A 129 0.07 0.54 -18.11
N GLY A 130 -0.50 1.65 -17.60
CA GLY A 130 0.00 3.02 -17.82
C GLY A 130 0.29 3.84 -16.56
N GLY A 131 0.22 3.26 -15.35
CA GLY A 131 0.54 3.95 -14.09
C GLY A 131 -0.65 4.51 -13.31
N ILE A 132 -1.86 4.55 -13.86
CA ILE A 132 -3.05 5.14 -13.20
C ILE A 132 -3.67 4.18 -12.17
N ARG A 133 -3.90 2.92 -12.54
CA ARG A 133 -4.46 1.89 -11.63
C ARG A 133 -3.50 1.58 -10.49
N SER A 134 -2.20 1.49 -10.79
CA SER A 134 -1.16 1.25 -9.80
C SER A 134 -1.05 2.38 -8.78
N ALA A 135 -1.25 3.63 -9.16
CA ALA A 135 -1.31 4.74 -8.22
C ALA A 135 -2.44 4.58 -7.18
N LYS A 136 -3.62 4.08 -7.60
CA LYS A 136 -4.72 3.76 -6.66
C LYS A 136 -4.35 2.64 -5.71
N VAL A 137 -3.72 1.57 -6.24
CA VAL A 137 -3.26 0.45 -5.41
C VAL A 137 -2.18 0.89 -4.43
N CYS A 138 -1.26 1.76 -4.82
CA CYS A 138 -0.28 2.35 -3.91
C CYS A 138 -0.96 3.07 -2.73
N GLN A 139 -1.99 3.89 -2.98
CA GLN A 139 -2.73 4.55 -1.90
C GLN A 139 -3.42 3.53 -0.97
N MET A 140 -3.97 2.45 -1.53
CA MET A 140 -4.56 1.38 -0.73
C MET A 140 -3.51 0.69 0.15
N LEU A 141 -2.34 0.36 -0.39
CA LEU A 141 -1.24 -0.28 0.35
C LEU A 141 -0.73 0.63 1.48
N LEU A 142 -0.55 1.94 1.22
CA LEU A 142 -0.22 2.90 2.27
C LEU A 142 -1.25 2.91 3.40
N SER A 143 -2.55 2.83 3.06
CA SER A 143 -3.62 2.77 4.07
C SER A 143 -3.65 1.44 4.84
N LEU A 144 -3.04 0.38 4.31
CA LEU A 144 -2.84 -0.91 4.96
C LEU A 144 -1.54 -0.99 5.79
N GLY A 145 -0.73 0.08 5.83
CA GLY A 145 0.47 0.14 6.65
C GLY A 145 1.78 -0.16 5.93
N PHE A 146 1.76 -0.31 4.60
CA PHE A 146 2.99 -0.38 3.81
C PHE A 146 3.73 0.96 3.86
N GLU A 147 5.04 0.95 4.06
CA GLU A 147 5.80 2.18 4.34
C GLU A 147 6.52 2.75 3.10
N ASP A 148 7.07 1.90 2.25
CA ASP A 148 7.88 2.31 1.08
C ASP A 148 7.21 1.83 -0.22
N VAL A 149 6.23 2.60 -0.72
CA VAL A 149 5.38 2.21 -1.86
C VAL A 149 5.63 3.08 -3.08
N HIS A 150 5.92 2.44 -4.20
CA HIS A 150 6.33 3.07 -5.46
C HIS A 150 5.38 2.73 -6.61
N ASN A 151 4.93 3.75 -7.31
CA ASN A 151 4.17 3.63 -8.56
C ASN A 151 5.10 3.62 -9.77
N VAL A 152 5.03 2.61 -10.62
CA VAL A 152 5.80 2.56 -11.87
C VAL A 152 5.25 3.56 -12.87
N VAL A 153 6.05 4.58 -13.18
CA VAL A 153 5.67 5.62 -14.14
C VAL A 153 5.57 5.02 -15.55
N GLY A 154 4.41 5.17 -16.17
CA GLY A 154 4.13 4.63 -17.51
C GLY A 154 3.85 3.12 -17.53
N GLY A 155 3.94 2.43 -16.40
CA GLY A 155 3.56 1.03 -16.25
C GLY A 155 4.31 0.07 -17.19
N ILE A 156 3.66 -1.05 -17.53
CA ILE A 156 4.25 -2.06 -18.43
C ILE A 156 4.38 -1.55 -19.86
N ASP A 157 3.56 -0.59 -20.32
CA ASP A 157 3.71 0.01 -21.65
C ASP A 157 5.07 0.72 -21.78
N ALA A 158 5.46 1.51 -20.78
CA ALA A 158 6.79 2.12 -20.75
C ALA A 158 7.90 1.07 -20.54
N TYR A 159 7.68 0.05 -19.68
CA TYR A 159 8.65 -1.02 -19.45
C TYR A 159 8.95 -1.82 -20.73
N SER A 160 7.93 -2.18 -21.51
CA SER A 160 8.08 -2.92 -22.78
C SER A 160 8.83 -2.12 -23.85
N SER A 161 8.95 -0.79 -23.71
CA SER A 161 9.76 0.03 -24.61
C SER A 161 11.25 -0.14 -24.40
N ILE A 162 11.69 -0.44 -23.17
CA ILE A 162 13.09 -0.65 -22.80
C ILE A 162 13.47 -2.14 -22.72
N ASP A 163 12.49 -3.03 -22.51
CA ASP A 163 12.69 -4.48 -22.48
C ASP A 163 11.88 -5.17 -23.58
N LYS A 164 12.57 -5.61 -24.64
CA LYS A 164 11.95 -6.24 -25.81
C LYS A 164 11.48 -7.68 -25.57
N SER A 165 11.84 -8.28 -24.45
CA SER A 165 11.33 -9.60 -24.05
C SER A 165 9.86 -9.53 -23.57
N VAL A 166 9.41 -8.34 -23.15
CA VAL A 166 8.04 -8.10 -22.71
C VAL A 166 7.20 -7.58 -23.88
N PRO A 167 6.19 -8.34 -24.34
CA PRO A 167 5.34 -7.92 -25.45
C PRO A 167 4.59 -6.61 -25.15
N ARG A 168 4.48 -5.77 -26.15
CA ARG A 168 3.65 -4.55 -26.09
C ARG A 168 2.24 -4.86 -26.60
N TYR A 169 1.22 -4.36 -25.92
CA TYR A 169 -0.19 -4.57 -26.29
C TYR A 169 -1.04 -3.30 -26.01
#